data_56467ef328584cb65d152751c0564b50
#
_entry.id   56467ef328584cb65d152751c0564b50
#
_cell.length_a   1.000
_cell.length_b   1.000
_cell.length_c   1.000
_cell.angle_alpha   90.00
_cell.angle_beta   90.00
_cell.angle_gamma   90.00
#
_symmetry.space_group_name_H-M   'P 1'
#
loop_
_entity.id
_entity.type
_entity.pdbx_description
1 polymer ?
#
loop_
_entity_poly.entity_id
_entity_poly.type
_entity_poly.pdbx_seq_one_letter_code
_entity_poly.pdbx_strand_id
1 'polypeptide(L)'
;MVRCYGNKPYKIAVVHGGPGDIGSLRYCAEQLENKIEIGVIEPLQSKYSISELIFELYMQLKDNISGKAILIGHSWGAWLAALLAGQYPELVEKLILVGCPPLEDKYVDEITNRRLCNLSQNDRRTFNRIKDAITCNEDMLIMQALIEKADNVCLLKSSRSKSTNPDSEMYSQVWLEAAKMRHEGRLLSAFQNIECKIYLIHGENDPHPITGVVYPLLHQNIACETYVLPKCGHSPFEEKYANERFFEIVKNIILG
;
A
#
# COMPACT_ATOMS: atom_id res chain seq x y z
N MET A 1 -0.28 -11.84 -14.04
CA MET A 1 0.20 -13.02 -13.25
C MET A 1 -0.13 -12.78 -11.78
N VAL A 2 -0.54 -13.80 -11.02
CA VAL A 2 -0.85 -13.69 -9.58
C VAL A 2 -0.08 -14.75 -8.79
N ARG A 3 0.25 -14.46 -7.54
CA ARG A 3 0.61 -15.49 -6.55
C ARG A 3 -0.63 -15.85 -5.77
N CYS A 4 -0.76 -17.13 -5.44
CA CYS A 4 -1.93 -17.67 -4.74
C CYS A 4 -1.50 -18.27 -3.40
N TYR A 5 -2.31 -18.04 -2.37
CA TYR A 5 -2.12 -18.55 -1.02
C TYR A 5 -3.42 -19.22 -0.57
N GLY A 6 -3.31 -20.46 -0.09
CA GLY A 6 -4.45 -21.32 0.23
C GLY A 6 -5.19 -21.84 -1.01
N ASN A 7 -6.42 -22.28 -0.79
CA ASN A 7 -7.24 -22.94 -1.78
C ASN A 7 -8.34 -22.03 -2.35
N LYS A 8 -8.80 -22.34 -3.55
CA LYS A 8 -10.01 -21.72 -4.12
C LYS A 8 -11.25 -22.05 -3.26
N PRO A 9 -12.27 -21.16 -3.22
CA PRO A 9 -12.35 -19.89 -3.96
C PRO A 9 -11.47 -18.79 -3.34
N TYR A 10 -10.81 -18.00 -4.18
CA TYR A 10 -10.11 -16.80 -3.74
C TYR A 10 -11.10 -15.65 -3.58
N LYS A 11 -10.97 -14.89 -2.50
CA LYS A 11 -11.85 -13.76 -2.16
C LYS A 11 -11.07 -12.48 -1.83
N ILE A 12 -9.85 -12.62 -1.36
CA ILE A 12 -9.00 -11.53 -0.90
C ILE A 12 -7.89 -11.30 -1.92
N ALA A 13 -7.64 -10.04 -2.26
CA ALA A 13 -6.47 -9.64 -3.04
C ALA A 13 -5.64 -8.63 -2.26
N VAL A 14 -4.34 -8.93 -2.08
CA VAL A 14 -3.38 -8.02 -1.45
C VAL A 14 -2.56 -7.32 -2.53
N VAL A 15 -2.67 -5.99 -2.61
CA VAL A 15 -2.02 -5.15 -3.62
C VAL A 15 -0.78 -4.51 -3.02
N HIS A 16 0.40 -4.93 -3.49
CA HIS A 16 1.69 -4.54 -2.91
C HIS A 16 2.05 -3.06 -3.14
N GLY A 17 2.88 -2.56 -2.25
CA GLY A 17 3.41 -1.21 -2.26
C GLY A 17 4.51 -0.97 -3.30
N GLY A 18 5.14 0.18 -3.24
CA GLY A 18 6.19 0.72 -4.12
C GLY A 18 6.03 0.29 -5.55
N PRO A 19 5.83 1.05 -6.58
CA PRO A 19 5.72 0.49 -7.91
C PRO A 19 6.84 -0.53 -8.13
N GLY A 20 6.49 -1.80 -8.43
CA GLY A 20 7.48 -2.86 -8.63
C GLY A 20 8.03 -3.57 -7.38
N ASP A 21 7.48 -3.35 -6.17
CA ASP A 21 7.93 -4.06 -4.94
C ASP A 21 7.24 -5.44 -4.79
N ILE A 22 7.45 -6.26 -5.79
CA ILE A 22 6.82 -7.57 -5.94
C ILE A 22 7.20 -8.50 -4.78
N GLY A 23 6.19 -9.02 -4.07
CA GLY A 23 6.37 -9.97 -2.98
C GLY A 23 6.49 -9.32 -1.60
N SER A 24 6.42 -8.01 -1.49
CA SER A 24 6.44 -7.32 -0.19
C SER A 24 5.23 -7.66 0.69
N LEU A 25 4.12 -8.12 0.11
CA LEU A 25 2.95 -8.58 0.86
C LEU A 25 2.85 -10.09 1.05
N ARG A 26 3.88 -10.86 0.67
CA ARG A 26 3.88 -12.32 0.83
C ARG A 26 3.54 -12.73 2.26
N TYR A 27 4.24 -12.19 3.25
CA TYR A 27 3.99 -12.50 4.66
C TYR A 27 2.56 -12.14 5.07
N CYS A 28 2.06 -10.97 4.66
CA CYS A 28 0.69 -10.57 4.93
C CYS A 28 -0.32 -11.57 4.35
N ALA A 29 -0.14 -11.98 3.09
CA ALA A 29 -1.01 -12.94 2.41
C ALA A 29 -1.02 -14.31 3.09
N GLU A 30 0.17 -14.84 3.44
CA GLU A 30 0.31 -16.11 4.17
C GLU A 30 -0.39 -16.06 5.55
N GLN A 31 -0.23 -14.95 6.29
CA GLN A 31 -0.87 -14.80 7.60
C GLN A 31 -2.39 -14.63 7.49
N LEU A 32 -2.89 -13.93 6.47
CA LEU A 32 -4.33 -13.79 6.22
C LEU A 32 -4.96 -15.14 5.91
N GLU A 33 -4.38 -15.89 4.99
CA GLU A 33 -4.84 -17.24 4.64
C GLU A 33 -4.90 -18.14 5.87
N ASN A 34 -3.80 -18.22 6.63
CA ASN A 34 -3.71 -19.06 7.84
C ASN A 34 -4.71 -18.68 8.94
N LYS A 35 -5.02 -17.37 9.11
CA LYS A 35 -5.89 -16.89 10.21
C LYS A 35 -7.37 -16.86 9.84
N ILE A 36 -7.71 -16.77 8.56
CA ILE A 36 -9.09 -16.57 8.08
C ILE A 36 -9.59 -17.78 7.31
N GLU A 37 -8.69 -18.64 6.82
CA GLU A 37 -9.00 -19.82 6.00
C GLU A 37 -9.75 -19.47 4.70
N ILE A 38 -9.50 -18.28 4.15
CA ILE A 38 -10.03 -17.80 2.87
C ILE A 38 -8.86 -17.62 1.91
N GLY A 39 -9.00 -18.14 0.69
CA GLY A 39 -7.96 -18.03 -0.32
C GLY A 39 -7.62 -16.57 -0.67
N VAL A 40 -6.32 -16.26 -0.72
CA VAL A 40 -5.75 -14.95 -0.97
C VAL A 40 -4.96 -14.97 -2.27
N ILE A 41 -5.05 -13.92 -3.07
CA ILE A 41 -4.14 -13.69 -4.19
C ILE A 41 -3.29 -12.43 -3.96
N GLU A 42 -2.07 -12.44 -4.46
CA GLU A 42 -1.21 -11.26 -4.61
C GLU A 42 -1.09 -10.97 -6.11
N PRO A 43 -1.84 -9.98 -6.64
CA PRO A 43 -1.68 -9.51 -8.01
C PRO A 43 -0.29 -8.91 -8.22
N LEU A 44 0.38 -9.29 -9.31
CA LEU A 44 1.71 -8.78 -9.63
C LEU A 44 1.60 -7.59 -10.58
N GLN A 45 2.35 -6.54 -10.27
CA GLN A 45 2.43 -5.34 -11.09
C GLN A 45 3.57 -5.49 -12.11
N SER A 46 3.28 -5.36 -13.41
CA SER A 46 4.29 -5.53 -14.47
C SER A 46 4.23 -4.42 -15.53
N LYS A 47 3.44 -3.36 -15.32
CA LYS A 47 3.22 -2.29 -16.27
C LYS A 47 3.85 -0.98 -15.79
N TYR A 48 4.13 -0.09 -16.74
CA TYR A 48 4.89 1.14 -16.53
C TYR A 48 4.01 2.40 -16.53
N SER A 49 2.69 2.25 -16.62
CA SER A 49 1.72 3.34 -16.48
C SER A 49 0.59 2.96 -15.55
N ILE A 50 -0.01 3.95 -14.89
CA ILE A 50 -1.10 3.73 -13.93
C ILE A 50 -2.33 3.12 -14.61
N SER A 51 -2.66 3.59 -15.81
CA SER A 51 -3.80 3.05 -16.58
C SER A 51 -3.64 1.57 -16.93
N GLU A 52 -2.44 1.17 -17.32
CA GLU A 52 -2.14 -0.24 -17.60
C GLU A 52 -2.10 -1.08 -16.32
N LEU A 53 -1.59 -0.54 -15.21
CA LEU A 53 -1.60 -1.23 -13.91
C LEU A 53 -3.03 -1.44 -13.37
N ILE A 54 -3.93 -0.47 -13.54
CA ILE A 54 -5.35 -0.62 -13.20
C ILE A 54 -5.98 -1.72 -14.05
N PHE A 55 -5.73 -1.72 -15.37
CA PHE A 55 -6.26 -2.74 -16.26
C PHE A 55 -5.68 -4.13 -16.00
N GLU A 56 -4.39 -4.21 -15.70
CA GLU A 56 -3.72 -5.46 -15.30
C GLU A 56 -4.35 -6.03 -14.01
N LEU A 57 -4.55 -5.19 -13.00
CA LEU A 57 -5.22 -5.59 -11.75
C LEU A 57 -6.67 -6.02 -11.99
N TYR A 58 -7.42 -5.28 -12.84
CA TYR A 58 -8.76 -5.65 -13.25
C TYR A 58 -8.81 -7.07 -13.84
N MET A 59 -7.94 -7.38 -14.82
CA MET A 59 -7.88 -8.70 -15.44
C MET A 59 -7.51 -9.79 -14.44
N GLN A 60 -6.55 -9.53 -13.56
CA GLN A 60 -6.12 -10.48 -12.54
C GLN A 60 -7.23 -10.80 -11.54
N LEU A 61 -8.05 -9.83 -11.14
CA LEU A 61 -9.21 -10.05 -10.29
C LEU A 61 -10.30 -10.86 -11.02
N LYS A 62 -10.63 -10.48 -12.25
CA LYS A 62 -11.64 -11.18 -13.06
C LYS A 62 -11.31 -12.65 -13.29
N ASP A 63 -10.03 -12.96 -13.52
CA ASP A 63 -9.58 -14.33 -13.82
C ASP A 63 -9.49 -15.22 -12.58
N ASN A 64 -9.32 -14.63 -11.38
CA ASN A 64 -8.98 -15.41 -10.19
C ASN A 64 -10.01 -15.32 -9.07
N ILE A 65 -10.80 -14.26 -8.98
CA ILE A 65 -11.78 -14.07 -7.88
C ILE A 65 -13.19 -14.33 -8.38
N SER A 66 -13.93 -15.12 -7.61
CA SER A 66 -15.35 -15.36 -7.86
C SER A 66 -16.21 -14.32 -7.16
N GLY A 67 -16.89 -13.49 -7.94
CA GLY A 67 -17.71 -12.38 -7.42
C GLY A 67 -16.88 -11.13 -7.11
N LYS A 68 -17.28 -10.40 -6.06
CA LYS A 68 -16.57 -9.18 -5.64
C LYS A 68 -15.38 -9.51 -4.74
N ALA A 69 -14.27 -8.80 -4.93
CA ALA A 69 -13.04 -8.93 -4.15
C ALA A 69 -13.05 -8.09 -2.87
N ILE A 70 -12.40 -8.58 -1.82
CA ILE A 70 -11.92 -7.73 -0.73
C ILE A 70 -10.50 -7.31 -1.08
N LEU A 71 -10.31 -6.01 -1.38
CA LEU A 71 -9.01 -5.45 -1.73
C LEU A 71 -8.30 -4.91 -0.50
N ILE A 72 -7.06 -5.34 -0.30
CA ILE A 72 -6.17 -4.83 0.75
C ILE A 72 -4.97 -4.23 0.04
N GLY A 73 -4.89 -2.90 -0.02
CA GLY A 73 -3.78 -2.19 -0.65
C GLY A 73 -2.83 -1.60 0.40
N HIS A 74 -1.52 -1.81 0.25
CA HIS A 74 -0.50 -1.24 1.12
C HIS A 74 0.29 -0.16 0.39
N SER A 75 0.50 1.00 1.06
CA SER A 75 1.33 2.08 0.52
C SER A 75 0.86 2.51 -0.89
N TRP A 76 1.73 2.53 -1.91
CA TRP A 76 1.34 2.70 -3.31
C TRP A 76 0.17 1.80 -3.72
N GLY A 77 0.18 0.54 -3.27
CA GLY A 77 -0.91 -0.40 -3.55
C GLY A 77 -2.27 0.05 -2.99
N ALA A 78 -2.31 0.90 -1.97
CA ALA A 78 -3.54 1.50 -1.47
C ALA A 78 -4.13 2.48 -2.50
N TRP A 79 -3.29 3.30 -3.17
CA TRP A 79 -3.75 4.16 -4.26
C TRP A 79 -4.22 3.35 -5.47
N LEU A 80 -3.45 2.32 -5.88
CA LEU A 80 -3.81 1.48 -7.02
C LEU A 80 -5.14 0.75 -6.77
N ALA A 81 -5.34 0.21 -5.56
CA ALA A 81 -6.59 -0.43 -5.16
C ALA A 81 -7.77 0.55 -5.16
N ALA A 82 -7.58 1.78 -4.69
CA ALA A 82 -8.61 2.82 -4.70
C ALA A 82 -8.94 3.28 -6.13
N LEU A 83 -7.94 3.45 -7.00
CA LEU A 83 -8.14 3.79 -8.41
C LEU A 83 -8.93 2.70 -9.13
N LEU A 84 -8.62 1.43 -8.90
CA LEU A 84 -9.39 0.31 -9.44
C LEU A 84 -10.82 0.31 -8.91
N ALA A 85 -11.00 0.47 -7.59
CA ALA A 85 -12.32 0.46 -6.97
C ALA A 85 -13.22 1.61 -7.47
N GLY A 86 -12.63 2.79 -7.76
CA GLY A 86 -13.36 3.92 -8.34
C GLY A 86 -13.67 3.74 -9.83
N GLN A 87 -12.88 2.96 -10.57
CA GLN A 87 -13.10 2.71 -12.00
C GLN A 87 -13.99 1.49 -12.26
N TYR A 88 -13.95 0.47 -11.38
CA TYR A 88 -14.67 -0.80 -11.48
C TYR A 88 -15.35 -1.16 -10.15
N PRO A 89 -16.32 -0.36 -9.67
CA PRO A 89 -16.92 -0.54 -8.34
C PRO A 89 -17.67 -1.88 -8.19
N GLU A 90 -18.10 -2.46 -9.31
CA GLU A 90 -18.76 -3.76 -9.34
C GLU A 90 -17.83 -4.93 -8.95
N LEU A 91 -16.52 -4.75 -8.98
CA LEU A 91 -15.54 -5.78 -8.63
C LEU A 91 -15.17 -5.80 -7.15
N VAL A 92 -15.46 -4.73 -6.40
CA VAL A 92 -14.94 -4.58 -5.05
C VAL A 92 -16.07 -4.63 -4.02
N GLU A 93 -15.92 -5.50 -3.03
CA GLU A 93 -16.85 -5.63 -1.90
C GLU A 93 -16.45 -4.76 -0.72
N LYS A 94 -15.16 -4.75 -0.40
CA LYS A 94 -14.57 -3.96 0.68
C LYS A 94 -13.20 -3.48 0.24
N LEU A 95 -12.84 -2.24 0.58
CA LEU A 95 -11.52 -1.66 0.30
C LEU A 95 -10.83 -1.35 1.62
N ILE A 96 -9.67 -1.99 1.84
CA ILE A 96 -8.83 -1.80 3.04
C ILE A 96 -7.53 -1.13 2.61
N LEU A 97 -7.31 0.08 3.06
CA LEU A 97 -6.13 0.90 2.78
C LEU A 97 -5.18 0.79 3.98
N VAL A 98 -3.97 0.29 3.76
CA VAL A 98 -2.96 0.11 4.81
C VAL A 98 -1.78 1.04 4.55
N GLY A 99 -1.44 1.91 5.50
CA GLY A 99 -0.36 2.87 5.32
C GLY A 99 -0.53 3.73 4.05
N CYS A 100 -1.77 4.13 3.75
CA CYS A 100 -2.09 4.88 2.54
C CYS A 100 -1.35 6.22 2.52
N PRO A 101 -0.61 6.55 1.43
CA PRO A 101 0.04 7.85 1.32
C PRO A 101 -0.99 8.99 1.17
N PRO A 102 -0.59 10.25 1.47
CA PRO A 102 -1.47 11.42 1.37
C PRO A 102 -2.04 11.64 -0.03
N LEU A 103 -3.30 12.06 -0.09
CA LEU A 103 -4.04 12.31 -1.33
C LEU A 103 -3.83 13.71 -1.91
N GLU A 104 -3.15 14.61 -1.17
CA GLU A 104 -2.86 16.00 -1.56
C GLU A 104 -1.39 16.35 -1.32
N ASP A 105 -0.83 17.21 -2.17
CA ASP A 105 0.59 17.59 -2.16
C ASP A 105 1.04 18.31 -0.89
N LYS A 106 0.16 19.06 -0.24
CA LYS A 106 0.51 19.84 0.97
C LYS A 106 1.05 19.00 2.14
N TYR A 107 0.88 17.68 2.09
CA TYR A 107 1.37 16.75 3.13
C TYR A 107 2.70 16.06 2.76
N VAL A 108 3.23 16.25 1.55
CA VAL A 108 4.41 15.50 1.05
C VAL A 108 5.68 15.86 1.79
N ASP A 109 5.89 17.15 2.04
CA ASP A 109 7.10 17.62 2.75
C ASP A 109 7.18 17.05 4.17
N GLU A 110 6.03 16.81 4.79
CA GLU A 110 5.96 16.21 6.13
C GLU A 110 6.52 14.79 6.15
N ILE A 111 6.28 13.99 5.09
CA ILE A 111 6.81 12.63 4.96
C ILE A 111 8.34 12.66 4.98
N THR A 112 8.94 13.51 4.15
CA THR A 112 10.39 13.66 4.07
C THR A 112 10.98 14.09 5.41
N ASN A 113 10.37 15.07 6.07
CA ASN A 113 10.83 15.57 7.36
C ASN A 113 10.77 14.49 8.45
N ARG A 114 9.66 13.73 8.54
CA ARG A 114 9.50 12.63 9.49
C ARG A 114 10.50 11.51 9.23
N ARG A 115 10.72 11.10 7.97
CA ARG A 115 11.76 10.12 7.59
C ARG A 115 13.14 10.56 8.03
N LEU A 116 13.50 11.82 7.75
CA LEU A 116 14.79 12.36 8.17
C LEU A 116 14.96 12.36 9.69
N CYS A 117 13.91 12.59 10.47
CA CYS A 117 13.97 12.51 11.94
C CYS A 117 14.29 11.09 12.42
N ASN A 118 13.83 10.06 11.74
CA ASN A 118 14.01 8.66 12.09
C ASN A 118 15.37 8.07 11.62
N LEU A 119 16.11 8.78 10.76
CA LEU A 119 17.38 8.32 10.18
C LEU A 119 18.59 8.85 10.96
N SER A 120 19.67 8.06 11.01
CA SER A 120 20.97 8.49 11.50
C SER A 120 21.57 9.60 10.61
N GLN A 121 22.58 10.32 11.11
CA GLN A 121 23.22 11.39 10.33
C GLN A 121 23.82 10.89 9.01
N ASN A 122 24.40 9.69 8.98
CA ASN A 122 24.95 9.11 7.75
C ASN A 122 23.83 8.68 6.79
N ASP A 123 22.76 8.07 7.30
CA ASP A 123 21.61 7.67 6.50
C ASP A 123 20.92 8.90 5.88
N ARG A 124 20.77 10.02 6.63
CA ARG A 124 20.24 11.30 6.12
C ARG A 124 21.04 11.84 4.95
N ARG A 125 22.39 11.79 5.03
CA ARG A 125 23.26 12.23 3.93
C ARG A 125 23.03 11.37 2.68
N THR A 126 22.96 10.05 2.85
CA THR A 126 22.71 9.12 1.74
C THR A 126 21.30 9.33 1.16
N PHE A 127 20.29 9.43 2.01
CA PHE A 127 18.90 9.70 1.59
C PHE A 127 18.81 10.99 0.77
N ASN A 128 19.37 12.11 1.25
CA ASN A 128 19.33 13.39 0.55
C ASN A 128 20.06 13.39 -0.78
N ARG A 129 21.08 12.52 -0.95
CA ARG A 129 21.81 12.38 -2.21
C ARG A 129 21.00 11.69 -3.30
N ILE A 130 20.16 10.72 -2.93
CA ILE A 130 19.48 9.85 -3.90
C ILE A 130 17.97 10.08 -4.00
N LYS A 131 17.33 10.81 -3.06
CA LYS A 131 15.87 10.97 -2.99
C LYS A 131 15.24 11.63 -4.24
N ASP A 132 15.98 12.51 -4.89
CA ASP A 132 15.49 13.29 -6.03
C ASP A 132 15.88 12.66 -7.39
N ALA A 133 16.75 11.63 -7.39
CA ALA A 133 17.23 10.98 -8.60
C ALA A 133 17.67 9.53 -8.34
N ILE A 134 16.71 8.60 -8.37
CA ILE A 134 17.02 7.17 -8.43
C ILE A 134 17.33 6.85 -9.89
N THR A 135 18.62 6.62 -10.19
CA THR A 135 19.10 6.44 -11.57
C THR A 135 19.36 4.99 -11.94
N CYS A 136 19.45 4.09 -10.96
CA CYS A 136 19.72 2.68 -11.17
C CYS A 136 19.11 1.80 -10.08
N ASN A 137 19.09 0.50 -10.32
CA ASN A 137 18.54 -0.48 -9.35
C ASN A 137 19.33 -0.50 -8.04
N GLU A 138 20.62 -0.17 -8.04
CA GLU A 138 21.41 -0.06 -6.80
C GLU A 138 20.94 1.11 -5.92
N ASP A 139 20.73 2.28 -6.50
CA ASP A 139 20.14 3.42 -5.78
C ASP A 139 18.78 3.08 -5.20
N MET A 140 17.95 2.33 -5.96
CA MET A 140 16.65 1.87 -5.50
C MET A 140 16.75 0.93 -4.31
N LEU A 141 17.67 -0.03 -4.30
CA LEU A 141 17.91 -0.92 -3.16
C LEU A 141 18.36 -0.14 -1.91
N ILE A 142 19.25 0.84 -2.09
CA ILE A 142 19.70 1.70 -1.00
C ILE A 142 18.51 2.51 -0.46
N MET A 143 17.70 3.09 -1.35
CA MET A 143 16.53 3.88 -0.96
C MET A 143 15.51 3.01 -0.22
N GLN A 144 15.19 1.82 -0.71
CA GLN A 144 14.29 0.88 -0.05
C GLN A 144 14.76 0.55 1.37
N ALA A 145 16.06 0.27 1.56
CA ALA A 145 16.62 0.00 2.89
C ALA A 145 16.52 1.21 3.85
N LEU A 146 16.70 2.42 3.33
CA LEU A 146 16.57 3.66 4.11
C LEU A 146 15.10 3.92 4.47
N ILE A 147 14.18 3.71 3.54
CA ILE A 147 12.73 3.85 3.76
C ILE A 147 12.26 2.80 4.77
N GLU A 148 12.64 1.51 4.61
CA GLU A 148 12.31 0.45 5.58
C GLU A 148 12.70 0.87 7.01
N LYS A 149 13.90 1.43 7.16
CA LYS A 149 14.43 1.88 8.44
C LYS A 149 13.74 3.12 8.98
N ALA A 150 13.36 4.05 8.09
CA ALA A 150 12.73 5.31 8.48
C ALA A 150 11.24 5.18 8.78
N ASP A 151 10.55 4.27 8.07
CA ASP A 151 9.11 4.19 8.06
C ASP A 151 8.56 3.19 9.10
N ASN A 152 9.40 2.32 9.69
CA ASN A 152 8.96 1.30 10.63
C ASN A 152 9.57 1.47 12.02
N VAL A 153 8.83 1.08 13.05
CA VAL A 153 9.25 1.16 14.46
C VAL A 153 10.06 -0.07 14.86
N CYS A 154 9.53 -1.27 14.63
CA CYS A 154 10.17 -2.52 15.03
C CYS A 154 9.66 -3.69 14.18
N LEU A 155 10.38 -4.00 13.11
CA LEU A 155 10.03 -5.11 12.22
C LEU A 155 10.28 -6.48 12.84
N LEU A 156 9.42 -7.45 12.55
CA LEU A 156 9.60 -8.85 12.90
C LEU A 156 10.74 -9.46 12.07
N LYS A 157 11.60 -10.23 12.71
CA LYS A 157 12.73 -10.89 12.02
C LYS A 157 12.26 -11.92 10.98
N SER A 158 11.10 -12.53 11.20
CA SER A 158 10.52 -13.60 10.38
C SER A 158 9.74 -13.11 9.16
N SER A 159 9.37 -11.83 9.12
CA SER A 159 8.49 -11.28 8.07
C SER A 159 9.23 -10.74 6.85
N ARG A 160 10.55 -10.66 6.88
CA ARG A 160 11.34 -10.01 5.83
C ARG A 160 11.29 -10.75 4.49
N SER A 161 10.27 -10.47 3.72
CA SER A 161 10.26 -10.75 2.28
C SER A 161 10.88 -9.55 1.54
N LYS A 162 12.17 -9.66 1.18
CA LYS A 162 12.80 -8.63 0.38
C LYS A 162 12.37 -8.79 -1.08
N SER A 163 12.00 -7.67 -1.72
CA SER A 163 11.99 -7.61 -3.17
C SER A 163 13.39 -7.98 -3.68
N THR A 164 13.49 -9.00 -4.51
CA THR A 164 14.79 -9.50 -5.01
C THR A 164 15.20 -8.86 -6.33
N ASN A 165 14.26 -8.20 -7.01
CA ASN A 165 14.50 -7.58 -8.33
C ASN A 165 13.77 -6.22 -8.38
N PRO A 166 14.40 -5.15 -7.87
CA PRO A 166 13.85 -3.81 -8.01
C PRO A 166 13.86 -3.40 -9.48
N ASP A 167 12.79 -2.73 -9.90
CA ASP A 167 12.66 -2.14 -11.23
C ASP A 167 12.62 -0.61 -11.06
N SER A 168 13.79 0.03 -11.18
CA SER A 168 13.94 1.47 -11.01
C SER A 168 13.24 2.27 -12.11
N GLU A 169 13.13 1.70 -13.32
CA GLU A 169 12.42 2.34 -14.43
C GLU A 169 10.92 2.37 -14.18
N MET A 170 10.32 1.23 -13.83
CA MET A 170 8.91 1.15 -13.44
C MET A 170 8.62 2.11 -12.28
N TYR A 171 9.46 2.06 -11.22
CA TYR A 171 9.31 2.94 -10.06
C TYR A 171 9.25 4.41 -10.49
N SER A 172 10.24 4.85 -11.28
CA SER A 172 10.35 6.25 -11.68
C SER A 172 9.18 6.72 -12.55
N GLN A 173 8.78 5.92 -13.54
CA GLN A 173 7.69 6.28 -14.45
C GLN A 173 6.33 6.32 -13.73
N VAL A 174 6.00 5.27 -12.98
CA VAL A 174 4.71 5.17 -12.27
C VAL A 174 4.62 6.19 -11.14
N TRP A 175 5.72 6.42 -10.41
CA TRP A 175 5.74 7.40 -9.33
C TRP A 175 5.57 8.84 -9.83
N LEU A 176 6.20 9.17 -10.97
CA LEU A 176 6.03 10.49 -11.60
C LEU A 176 4.56 10.71 -12.03
N GLU A 177 3.94 9.71 -12.63
CA GLU A 177 2.53 9.77 -13.02
C GLU A 177 1.61 9.89 -11.78
N ALA A 178 1.88 9.12 -10.71
CA ALA A 178 1.14 9.18 -9.46
C ALA A 178 1.25 10.55 -8.77
N ALA A 179 2.45 11.11 -8.74
CA ALA A 179 2.67 12.46 -8.20
C ALA A 179 1.89 13.52 -8.99
N LYS A 180 1.88 13.41 -10.32
CA LYS A 180 1.07 14.28 -11.19
C LYS A 180 -0.43 14.11 -10.93
N MET A 181 -0.93 12.88 -10.80
CA MET A 181 -2.34 12.61 -10.47
C MET A 181 -2.73 13.21 -9.11
N ARG A 182 -1.84 13.13 -8.11
CA ARG A 182 -2.07 13.75 -6.80
C ARG A 182 -2.13 15.27 -6.93
N HIS A 183 -1.16 15.89 -7.62
CA HIS A 183 -1.10 17.33 -7.86
C HIS A 183 -2.36 17.86 -8.55
N GLU A 184 -2.87 17.14 -9.52
CA GLU A 184 -4.09 17.47 -10.28
C GLU A 184 -5.39 17.13 -9.53
N GLY A 185 -5.33 16.55 -8.33
CA GLY A 185 -6.49 16.12 -7.55
C GLY A 185 -7.20 14.86 -8.07
N ARG A 186 -6.67 14.22 -9.12
CA ARG A 186 -7.27 13.02 -9.73
C ARG A 186 -7.25 11.79 -8.82
N LEU A 187 -6.25 11.67 -7.95
CA LEU A 187 -6.23 10.61 -6.94
C LEU A 187 -7.42 10.73 -5.99
N LEU A 188 -7.66 11.93 -5.45
CA LEU A 188 -8.79 12.16 -4.54
C LEU A 188 -10.13 11.99 -5.27
N SER A 189 -10.23 12.48 -6.51
CA SER A 189 -11.48 12.37 -7.31
C SER A 189 -11.88 10.91 -7.57
N ALA A 190 -10.92 9.98 -7.66
CA ALA A 190 -11.23 8.56 -7.85
C ALA A 190 -12.02 7.96 -6.68
N PHE A 191 -11.85 8.48 -5.46
CA PHE A 191 -12.59 8.01 -4.30
C PHE A 191 -14.08 8.34 -4.34
N GLN A 192 -14.51 9.35 -5.12
CA GLN A 192 -15.91 9.74 -5.24
C GLN A 192 -16.79 8.66 -5.91
N ASN A 193 -16.17 7.79 -6.71
CA ASN A 193 -16.85 6.71 -7.42
C ASN A 193 -16.77 5.35 -6.71
N ILE A 194 -16.14 5.28 -5.54
CA ILE A 194 -16.06 4.03 -4.76
C ILE A 194 -17.40 3.77 -4.08
N GLU A 195 -18.03 2.65 -4.41
CA GLU A 195 -19.35 2.26 -3.88
C GLU A 195 -19.27 1.37 -2.63
N CYS A 196 -18.12 0.73 -2.39
CA CYS A 196 -17.93 -0.16 -1.26
C CYS A 196 -17.49 0.59 0.01
N LYS A 197 -17.56 -0.08 1.17
CA LYS A 197 -17.00 0.46 2.41
C LYS A 197 -15.49 0.59 2.32
N ILE A 198 -14.97 1.73 2.77
CA ILE A 198 -13.54 2.06 2.84
C ILE A 198 -13.09 1.96 4.29
N TYR A 199 -12.02 1.22 4.52
CA TYR A 199 -11.33 1.10 5.80
C TYR A 199 -9.89 1.59 5.66
N LEU A 200 -9.42 2.36 6.62
CA LEU A 200 -8.04 2.83 6.71
C LEU A 200 -7.38 2.25 7.96
N ILE A 201 -6.31 1.51 7.78
CA ILE A 201 -5.46 1.03 8.88
C ILE A 201 -4.12 1.72 8.78
N HIS A 202 -3.71 2.44 9.82
CA HIS A 202 -2.53 3.30 9.78
C HIS A 202 -1.74 3.21 11.07
N GLY A 203 -0.41 3.24 10.96
CA GLY A 203 0.45 3.30 12.14
C GLY A 203 0.54 4.71 12.71
N GLU A 204 0.50 4.85 14.04
CA GLU A 204 0.67 6.13 14.74
C GLU A 204 2.00 6.83 14.39
N ASN A 205 3.04 6.03 14.14
CA ASN A 205 4.40 6.50 13.83
C ASN A 205 4.74 6.44 12.34
N ASP A 206 3.76 6.15 11.46
CA ASP A 206 3.98 6.19 10.02
C ASP A 206 4.41 7.61 9.58
N PRO A 207 5.52 7.77 8.84
CA PRO A 207 5.90 9.06 8.28
C PRO A 207 4.84 9.67 7.36
N HIS A 208 4.02 8.87 6.72
CA HIS A 208 2.88 9.36 5.95
C HIS A 208 1.80 9.89 6.91
N PRO A 209 1.49 11.21 6.93
CA PRO A 209 0.51 11.72 7.86
C PRO A 209 -0.89 11.21 7.52
N ILE A 210 -1.52 10.54 8.48
CA ILE A 210 -2.90 10.03 8.35
C ILE A 210 -3.90 11.13 7.98
N THR A 211 -3.65 12.34 8.47
CA THR A 211 -4.44 13.54 8.15
C THR A 211 -4.46 13.85 6.65
N GLY A 212 -3.42 13.45 5.92
CA GLY A 212 -3.33 13.57 4.47
C GLY A 212 -4.26 12.62 3.70
N VAL A 213 -4.88 11.66 4.38
CA VAL A 213 -5.93 10.79 3.83
C VAL A 213 -7.29 11.15 4.40
N VAL A 214 -7.40 11.20 5.73
CA VAL A 214 -8.68 11.39 6.42
C VAL A 214 -9.33 12.75 6.11
N TYR A 215 -8.57 13.85 6.16
CA TYR A 215 -9.14 15.17 5.91
C TYR A 215 -9.60 15.37 4.46
N PRO A 216 -8.82 15.01 3.42
CA PRO A 216 -9.32 15.08 2.05
C PRO A 216 -10.60 14.29 1.83
N LEU A 217 -10.70 13.05 2.34
CA LEU A 217 -11.91 12.23 2.23
C LEU A 217 -13.09 12.87 2.95
N LEU A 218 -12.88 13.36 4.18
CA LEU A 218 -13.90 14.04 4.96
C LEU A 218 -14.44 15.29 4.25
N HIS A 219 -13.56 16.11 3.66
CA HIS A 219 -13.95 17.30 2.91
C HIS A 219 -14.76 17.00 1.64
N GLN A 220 -14.61 15.78 1.10
CA GLN A 220 -15.39 15.28 -0.02
C GLN A 220 -16.65 14.50 0.43
N ASN A 221 -16.96 14.48 1.74
CA ASN A 221 -18.04 13.69 2.33
C ASN A 221 -17.95 12.18 2.05
N ILE A 222 -16.73 11.66 1.91
CA ILE A 222 -16.47 10.24 1.70
C ILE A 222 -16.23 9.57 3.06
N ALA A 223 -17.09 8.62 3.41
CA ALA A 223 -16.98 7.88 4.67
C ALA A 223 -15.81 6.89 4.61
N CYS A 224 -14.96 6.92 5.64
CA CYS A 224 -13.84 6.01 5.81
C CYS A 224 -13.72 5.62 7.28
N GLU A 225 -13.86 4.33 7.58
CA GLU A 225 -13.65 3.82 8.93
C GLU A 225 -12.16 3.68 9.21
N THR A 226 -11.66 4.30 10.29
CA THR A 226 -10.23 4.48 10.51
C THR A 226 -9.76 3.79 11.79
N TYR A 227 -8.65 3.04 11.67
CA TYR A 227 -7.96 2.36 12.76
C TYR A 227 -6.51 2.86 12.83
N VAL A 228 -6.13 3.44 13.97
CA VAL A 228 -4.74 3.87 14.24
C VAL A 228 -4.11 2.88 15.21
N LEU A 229 -2.95 2.33 14.81
CA LEU A 229 -2.23 1.34 15.59
C LEU A 229 -1.09 2.01 16.36
N PRO A 230 -1.06 1.93 17.70
CA PRO A 230 -0.01 2.52 18.51
C PRO A 230 1.32 1.77 18.34
N LYS A 231 2.45 2.50 18.48
CA LYS A 231 3.82 1.96 18.34
C LYS A 231 4.04 1.23 17.02
N CYS A 232 3.44 1.74 15.96
CA CYS A 232 3.42 1.16 14.62
C CYS A 232 3.80 2.22 13.60
N GLY A 233 4.63 1.85 12.64
CA GLY A 233 4.96 2.65 11.47
C GLY A 233 4.13 2.23 10.25
N HIS A 234 4.80 2.12 9.10
CA HIS A 234 4.18 2.00 7.79
C HIS A 234 3.65 0.60 7.45
N SER A 235 4.25 -0.45 8.05
CA SER A 235 3.95 -1.85 7.68
C SER A 235 3.38 -2.64 8.86
N PRO A 236 2.14 -2.35 9.33
CA PRO A 236 1.59 -2.91 10.57
C PRO A 236 1.56 -4.44 10.59
N PHE A 237 1.43 -5.09 9.44
CA PHE A 237 1.47 -6.54 9.32
C PHE A 237 2.85 -7.16 9.60
N GLU A 238 3.92 -6.37 9.57
CA GLU A 238 5.30 -6.82 9.85
C GLU A 238 5.87 -6.26 11.15
N GLU A 239 5.14 -5.39 11.85
CA GLU A 239 5.64 -4.72 13.04
C GLU A 239 5.27 -5.45 14.33
N LYS A 240 6.27 -5.69 15.17
CA LYS A 240 6.17 -6.48 16.39
C LYS A 240 5.03 -6.09 17.33
N TYR A 241 4.75 -4.79 17.45
CA TYR A 241 3.78 -4.29 18.42
C TYR A 241 2.37 -4.13 17.82
N ALA A 242 2.24 -4.21 16.50
CA ALA A 242 0.99 -3.98 15.78
C ALA A 242 0.44 -5.22 15.06
N ASN A 243 1.31 -6.19 14.77
CA ASN A 243 1.01 -7.34 13.91
C ASN A 243 -0.28 -8.08 14.32
N GLU A 244 -0.39 -8.51 15.56
CA GLU A 244 -1.57 -9.26 16.03
C GLU A 244 -2.85 -8.43 15.92
N ARG A 245 -2.79 -7.17 16.36
CA ARG A 245 -3.95 -6.26 16.30
C ARG A 245 -4.34 -5.93 14.87
N PHE A 246 -3.38 -5.78 13.97
CA PHE A 246 -3.64 -5.60 12.55
C PHE A 246 -4.46 -6.76 11.97
N PHE A 247 -4.02 -8.00 12.17
CA PHE A 247 -4.74 -9.16 11.64
C PHE A 247 -6.09 -9.37 12.30
N GLU A 248 -6.25 -9.05 13.58
CA GLU A 248 -7.54 -9.07 14.26
C GLU A 248 -8.53 -8.08 13.62
N ILE A 249 -8.10 -6.84 13.37
CA ILE A 249 -8.93 -5.81 12.71
C ILE A 249 -9.31 -6.28 11.31
N VAL A 250 -8.32 -6.72 10.50
CA VAL A 250 -8.58 -7.19 9.13
C VAL A 250 -9.54 -8.38 9.12
N LYS A 251 -9.37 -9.34 10.03
CA LYS A 251 -10.29 -10.48 10.17
C LYS A 251 -11.71 -10.01 10.48
N ASN A 252 -11.88 -9.09 11.41
CA ASN A 252 -13.20 -8.55 11.77
C ASN A 252 -13.84 -7.81 10.59
N ILE A 253 -13.07 -7.04 9.82
CA ILE A 253 -13.56 -6.36 8.61
C ILE A 253 -14.00 -7.39 7.56
N ILE A 254 -13.24 -8.46 7.37
CA ILE A 254 -13.53 -9.47 6.34
C ILE A 254 -14.78 -10.28 6.68
N LEU A 255 -14.95 -10.68 7.93
CA LEU A 255 -16.01 -11.58 8.37
C LEU A 255 -17.30 -10.86 8.79
N GLY A 256 -17.24 -9.55 9.09
CA GLY A 256 -18.40 -8.71 9.43
C GLY A 256 -18.96 -8.03 8.21
#